data_aefe41a565453ac339840bbd4a64e98b
#
_entry.id   aefe41a565453ac339840bbd4a64e98b
#
_cell.length_a   1.000
_cell.length_b   1.000
_cell.length_c   1.000
_cell.angle_alpha   90.00
_cell.angle_beta   90.00
_cell.angle_gamma   90.00
#
_symmetry.space_group_name_H-M   'P 1'
#
loop_
_entity.id
_entity.type
_entity.pdbx_description
1 polymer ?
#
loop_
_entity_poly.entity_id
_entity_poly.type
_entity_poly.pdbx_seq_one_letter_code
_entity_poly.pdbx_strand_id
1 'polypeptide(L)'
;MWSIAPAGRRRNPYTPGRRMIFALVAQRATETNVALASRTWPGAESLILTPDEALERLEPGDVALGRLDVKPTLDGVDDGVAELGRLAARGVRVLNGPRTLLAAHDKLLTAREFMQAGIPHPATTLFTAGDETPPLEPPVVIKPRYGSWGADVFRCDDGPALQRCLEILPEKHWFRTQGAIVQDLIPPRGWDLRLIVSGGRVIGAVSRVAAPGEWRTNVALGAVRAPVLDPPAEACALAIAAAEAVDGQLVGVDLLPTPGGGYVVLELNGACDFTAEYSRDDDVFASAILALAEVAVGVPALLPHAFEEPAADELLEAAETPPAS
;
A
#
# COMPACT_ATOMS: atom_id res chain seq x y z
N MET A 1 10.38 57.53 -1.93
CA MET A 1 11.28 56.69 -2.72
C MET A 1 11.49 55.40 -1.98
N TRP A 2 10.79 54.34 -2.36
CA TRP A 2 10.94 53.01 -1.79
C TRP A 2 11.81 52.18 -2.74
N SER A 3 12.99 51.80 -2.28
CA SER A 3 13.93 50.97 -3.03
C SER A 3 13.48 49.52 -2.97
N ILE A 4 13.17 48.91 -4.11
CA ILE A 4 12.88 47.49 -4.25
C ILE A 4 14.22 46.77 -4.34
N ALA A 5 14.51 45.96 -3.34
CA ALA A 5 15.68 45.05 -3.35
C ALA A 5 15.51 44.01 -4.47
N PRO A 6 16.58 43.63 -5.21
CA PRO A 6 16.48 42.64 -6.28
C PRO A 6 16.19 41.25 -5.71
N ALA A 7 15.21 40.58 -6.33
CA ALA A 7 14.85 39.21 -6.06
C ALA A 7 16.09 38.29 -6.14
N GLY A 8 16.39 37.64 -5.02
CA GLY A 8 17.51 36.69 -4.91
C GLY A 8 17.41 35.63 -6.00
N ARG A 9 18.45 35.46 -6.79
CA ARG A 9 18.61 34.38 -7.76
C ARG A 9 18.43 33.04 -7.00
N ARG A 10 17.43 32.26 -7.37
CA ARG A 10 17.33 30.86 -6.93
C ARG A 10 18.64 30.18 -7.32
N ARG A 11 19.40 29.71 -6.33
CA ARG A 11 20.61 28.91 -6.57
C ARG A 11 20.16 27.65 -7.30
N ASN A 12 20.76 27.39 -8.47
CA ASN A 12 20.64 26.11 -9.17
C ASN A 12 21.17 25.01 -8.23
N PRO A 13 20.36 24.01 -7.83
CA PRO A 13 20.79 22.99 -6.87
C PRO A 13 21.77 21.98 -7.44
N TYR A 14 22.10 22.06 -8.73
CA TYR A 14 23.03 21.11 -9.37
C TYR A 14 24.49 21.51 -9.15
N THR A 15 25.18 20.78 -8.29
CA THR A 15 26.64 20.77 -8.27
C THR A 15 27.13 20.07 -9.55
N PRO A 16 27.84 20.77 -10.46
CA PRO A 16 28.31 20.15 -11.71
C PRO A 16 29.20 18.94 -11.38
N GLY A 17 28.82 17.74 -11.85
CA GLY A 17 29.61 16.52 -11.71
C GLY A 17 29.13 15.49 -10.67
N ARG A 18 28.17 15.82 -9.78
CA ARG A 18 27.58 14.84 -8.86
C ARG A 18 26.48 14.04 -9.58
N ARG A 19 26.57 12.71 -9.52
CA ARG A 19 25.52 11.82 -10.01
C ARG A 19 24.35 11.84 -9.00
N MET A 20 23.12 11.90 -9.49
CA MET A 20 21.92 11.78 -8.66
C MET A 20 21.90 10.43 -7.94
N ILE A 21 21.40 10.41 -6.72
CA ILE A 21 21.17 9.19 -5.95
C ILE A 21 19.67 8.90 -5.90
N PHE A 22 19.31 7.65 -6.19
CA PHE A 22 18.04 7.06 -5.82
C PHE A 22 18.27 6.15 -4.61
N ALA A 23 17.67 6.45 -3.47
CA ALA A 23 17.84 5.67 -2.25
C ALA A 23 16.54 4.99 -1.82
N LEU A 24 16.61 3.68 -1.57
CA LEU A 24 15.62 2.95 -0.80
C LEU A 24 15.94 3.17 0.69
N VAL A 25 15.08 3.90 1.40
CA VAL A 25 15.29 4.22 2.83
C VAL A 25 14.55 3.20 3.67
N ALA A 26 15.30 2.29 4.29
CA ALA A 26 14.78 1.13 5.00
C ALA A 26 15.68 0.76 6.20
N GLN A 27 15.11 0.12 7.22
CA GLN A 27 15.90 -0.42 8.34
C GLN A 27 16.68 -1.68 7.98
N ARG A 28 16.25 -2.38 6.90
CA ARG A 28 16.84 -3.66 6.49
C ARG A 28 16.89 -3.79 4.97
N ALA A 29 17.93 -4.42 4.47
CA ALA A 29 18.06 -4.81 3.07
C ALA A 29 17.30 -6.13 2.83
N THR A 30 15.96 -6.07 2.72
CA THR A 30 15.15 -7.25 2.34
C THR A 30 15.48 -7.68 0.91
N GLU A 31 15.11 -8.93 0.55
CA GLU A 31 15.28 -9.42 -0.84
C GLU A 31 14.61 -8.49 -1.85
N THR A 32 13.42 -7.96 -1.54
CA THR A 32 12.72 -6.99 -2.36
C THR A 32 13.51 -5.70 -2.52
N ASN A 33 14.06 -5.15 -1.43
CA ASN A 33 14.87 -3.93 -1.46
C ASN A 33 16.14 -4.12 -2.30
N VAL A 34 16.80 -5.26 -2.16
CA VAL A 34 17.97 -5.63 -2.97
C VAL A 34 17.61 -5.76 -4.45
N ALA A 35 16.50 -6.44 -4.75
CA ALA A 35 16.02 -6.61 -6.12
C ALA A 35 15.68 -5.27 -6.78
N LEU A 36 15.00 -4.36 -6.07
CA LEU A 36 14.70 -3.00 -6.54
C LEU A 36 15.99 -2.18 -6.77
N ALA A 37 16.91 -2.17 -5.80
CA ALA A 37 18.17 -1.43 -5.90
C ALA A 37 19.08 -1.93 -7.03
N SER A 38 18.96 -3.21 -7.39
CA SER A 38 19.73 -3.81 -8.51
C SER A 38 19.20 -3.42 -9.89
N ARG A 39 18.02 -2.80 -9.98
CA ARG A 39 17.47 -2.31 -11.26
C ARG A 39 17.95 -0.90 -11.55
N THR A 40 18.11 -0.62 -12.84
CA THR A 40 18.65 0.66 -13.29
C THR A 40 17.64 1.79 -13.09
N TRP A 41 17.96 2.74 -12.21
CA TRP A 41 17.27 4.03 -12.19
C TRP A 41 17.87 4.93 -13.27
N PRO A 42 17.06 5.54 -14.16
CA PRO A 42 17.59 6.39 -15.23
C PRO A 42 18.40 7.57 -14.69
N GLY A 43 19.71 7.59 -14.99
CA GLY A 43 20.60 8.69 -14.63
C GLY A 43 21.06 8.77 -13.17
N ALA A 44 20.70 7.82 -12.31
CA ALA A 44 21.09 7.80 -10.90
C ALA A 44 21.89 6.56 -10.50
N GLU A 45 22.56 6.65 -9.35
CA GLU A 45 23.08 5.53 -8.59
C GLU A 45 22.00 5.05 -7.62
N SER A 46 21.71 3.73 -7.57
CA SER A 46 20.74 3.15 -6.64
C SER A 46 21.42 2.63 -5.39
N LEU A 47 20.89 3.00 -4.20
CA LEU A 47 21.43 2.62 -2.89
C LEU A 47 20.30 2.13 -1.97
N ILE A 48 20.67 1.31 -0.97
CA ILE A 48 19.83 1.03 0.18
C ILE A 48 20.52 1.73 1.38
N LEU A 49 19.79 2.60 2.05
CA LEU A 49 20.30 3.39 3.17
C LEU A 49 19.36 3.27 4.37
N THR A 50 19.91 3.27 5.56
CA THR A 50 19.13 3.52 6.77
C THR A 50 18.67 4.98 6.78
N PRO A 51 17.63 5.33 7.58
CA PRO A 51 17.17 6.72 7.67
C PRO A 51 18.27 7.72 8.04
N ASP A 52 19.19 7.36 8.97
CA ASP A 52 20.29 8.21 9.39
C ASP A 52 21.33 8.37 8.27
N GLU A 53 21.74 7.28 7.62
CA GLU A 53 22.63 7.34 6.45
C GLU A 53 22.04 8.18 5.31
N ALA A 54 20.73 8.10 5.10
CA ALA A 54 20.04 8.91 4.10
C ALA A 54 20.12 10.40 4.43
N LEU A 55 19.95 10.79 5.71
CA LEU A 55 20.14 12.19 6.14
C LEU A 55 21.56 12.69 5.95
N GLU A 56 22.57 11.83 6.09
CA GLU A 56 23.98 12.20 5.91
C GLU A 56 24.35 12.33 4.42
N ARG A 57 23.78 11.51 3.55
CA ARG A 57 24.26 11.31 2.18
C ARG A 57 23.41 11.99 1.09
N LEU A 58 22.10 12.14 1.32
CA LEU A 58 21.18 12.68 0.31
C LEU A 58 21.14 14.21 0.35
N GLU A 59 21.12 14.81 -0.84
CA GLU A 59 21.10 16.24 -1.06
C GLU A 59 19.89 16.65 -1.91
N PRO A 60 19.55 17.96 -1.98
CA PRO A 60 18.52 18.46 -2.89
C PRO A 60 18.74 17.97 -4.33
N GLY A 61 17.70 17.38 -4.91
CA GLY A 61 17.75 16.78 -6.26
C GLY A 61 17.91 15.26 -6.27
N ASP A 62 18.25 14.64 -5.13
CA ASP A 62 18.17 13.19 -4.97
C ASP A 62 16.73 12.71 -4.75
N VAL A 63 16.51 11.41 -4.92
CA VAL A 63 15.22 10.75 -4.72
C VAL A 63 15.34 9.72 -3.62
N ALA A 64 14.41 9.73 -2.68
CA ALA A 64 14.29 8.73 -1.63
C ALA A 64 12.93 8.02 -1.75
N LEU A 65 12.91 6.69 -1.66
CA LEU A 65 11.70 5.89 -1.49
C LEU A 65 11.65 5.36 -0.06
N GLY A 66 10.64 5.79 0.72
CA GLY A 66 10.41 5.27 2.07
C GLY A 66 9.95 3.80 2.03
N ARG A 67 10.68 2.93 2.74
CA ARG A 67 10.44 1.49 2.86
C ARG A 67 10.54 1.06 4.33
N LEU A 68 9.87 1.83 5.22
CA LEU A 68 9.77 1.53 6.64
C LEU A 68 8.51 0.69 6.89
N ASP A 69 8.67 -0.44 7.55
CA ASP A 69 7.61 -1.42 7.80
C ASP A 69 7.04 -1.30 9.21
N VAL A 70 6.10 -2.16 9.55
CA VAL A 70 5.55 -2.29 10.91
C VAL A 70 6.60 -2.89 11.84
N LYS A 71 6.72 -2.34 13.06
CA LYS A 71 7.60 -2.88 14.11
C LYS A 71 7.21 -4.32 14.48
N PRO A 72 8.16 -5.18 14.81
CA PRO A 72 7.85 -6.54 15.29
C PRO A 72 6.97 -6.56 16.56
N THR A 73 6.95 -5.47 17.32
CA THR A 73 6.10 -5.27 18.51
C THR A 73 4.65 -4.96 18.18
N LEU A 74 4.31 -4.75 16.90
CA LEU A 74 2.97 -4.45 16.37
C LEU A 74 2.33 -3.17 16.95
N ASP A 75 3.15 -2.22 17.38
CA ASP A 75 2.73 -0.99 18.04
C ASP A 75 3.10 0.30 17.29
N GLY A 76 3.57 0.18 16.07
CA GLY A 76 3.91 1.33 15.22
C GLY A 76 4.69 0.95 13.98
N VAL A 77 5.14 1.95 13.25
CA VAL A 77 6.03 1.85 12.10
C VAL A 77 7.49 1.93 12.56
N ASP A 78 8.40 1.29 11.82
CA ASP A 78 9.85 1.37 12.03
C ASP A 78 10.31 2.83 12.25
N ASP A 79 11.37 3.00 13.05
CA ASP A 79 11.96 4.31 13.27
C ASP A 79 12.52 4.89 11.96
N GLY A 80 12.48 6.21 11.80
CA GLY A 80 12.97 6.87 10.58
C GLY A 80 11.92 7.65 9.80
N VAL A 81 10.65 7.60 10.21
CA VAL A 81 9.58 8.38 9.56
C VAL A 81 9.86 9.90 9.65
N ALA A 82 10.38 10.37 10.77
CA ALA A 82 10.76 11.77 10.95
C ALA A 82 11.94 12.17 10.04
N GLU A 83 12.88 11.26 9.82
CA GLU A 83 14.05 11.42 8.96
C GLU A 83 13.62 11.61 7.49
N LEU A 84 12.63 10.85 7.02
CA LEU A 84 12.02 11.07 5.69
C LEU A 84 11.40 12.46 5.58
N GLY A 85 10.74 12.94 6.64
CA GLY A 85 10.22 14.30 6.70
C GLY A 85 11.32 15.36 6.62
N ARG A 86 12.45 15.15 7.29
CA ARG A 86 13.62 16.04 7.24
C ARG A 86 14.26 16.05 5.85
N LEU A 87 14.36 14.90 5.18
CA LEU A 87 14.84 14.80 3.80
C LEU A 87 13.96 15.62 2.85
N ALA A 88 12.64 15.48 2.95
CA ALA A 88 11.69 16.26 2.15
C ALA A 88 11.85 17.78 2.39
N ALA A 89 11.98 18.19 3.66
CA ALA A 89 12.20 19.60 4.03
C ALA A 89 13.54 20.16 3.50
N ARG A 90 14.54 19.31 3.27
CA ARG A 90 15.84 19.66 2.66
C ARG A 90 15.82 19.71 1.14
N GLY A 91 14.70 19.34 0.49
CA GLY A 91 14.57 19.36 -0.97
C GLY A 91 14.93 18.02 -1.66
N VAL A 92 15.06 16.94 -0.92
CA VAL A 92 15.09 15.57 -1.46
C VAL A 92 13.67 15.20 -1.92
N ARG A 93 13.52 14.60 -3.09
CA ARG A 93 12.23 14.08 -3.53
C ARG A 93 11.90 12.79 -2.79
N VAL A 94 10.97 12.85 -1.83
CA VAL A 94 10.58 11.67 -1.03
C VAL A 94 9.31 11.06 -1.62
N LEU A 95 9.41 9.82 -2.08
CA LEU A 95 8.32 8.93 -2.48
C LEU A 95 7.96 8.02 -1.30
N ASN A 96 6.69 7.66 -1.11
CA ASN A 96 6.21 7.02 0.11
C ASN A 96 6.73 7.76 1.37
N GLY A 97 6.38 9.03 1.47
CA GLY A 97 6.78 9.88 2.59
C GLY A 97 6.06 9.53 3.90
N PRO A 98 6.28 10.33 4.97
CA PRO A 98 5.72 10.08 6.30
C PRO A 98 4.20 9.83 6.30
N ARG A 99 3.43 10.67 5.60
CA ARG A 99 1.95 10.51 5.51
C ARG A 99 1.58 9.17 4.89
N THR A 100 2.19 8.82 3.77
CA THR A 100 1.93 7.58 3.04
C THR A 100 2.21 6.36 3.91
N LEU A 101 3.39 6.29 4.54
CA LEU A 101 3.79 5.15 5.37
C LEU A 101 2.88 4.99 6.59
N LEU A 102 2.55 6.10 7.27
CA LEU A 102 1.63 6.05 8.40
C LEU A 102 0.23 5.60 7.95
N ALA A 103 -0.31 6.17 6.87
CA ALA A 103 -1.63 5.79 6.37
C ALA A 103 -1.67 4.35 5.84
N ALA A 104 -0.60 3.84 5.24
CA ALA A 104 -0.56 2.48 4.70
C ALA A 104 -0.37 1.39 5.77
N HIS A 105 0.19 1.72 6.95
CA HIS A 105 0.45 0.75 8.00
C HIS A 105 -0.52 0.83 9.19
N ASP A 106 -1.14 1.98 9.42
CA ASP A 106 -2.16 2.19 10.44
C ASP A 106 -3.54 1.85 9.87
N LYS A 107 -4.07 0.68 10.19
CA LYS A 107 -5.35 0.18 9.67
C LYS A 107 -6.54 1.10 9.96
N LEU A 108 -6.47 1.89 11.04
CA LEU A 108 -7.51 2.88 11.34
C LEU A 108 -7.41 4.09 10.40
N LEU A 109 -6.19 4.58 10.15
CA LEU A 109 -5.99 5.68 9.18
C LEU A 109 -6.33 5.22 7.76
N THR A 110 -5.86 4.03 7.35
CA THR A 110 -6.23 3.42 6.05
C THR A 110 -7.75 3.40 5.86
N ALA A 111 -8.51 2.89 6.85
CA ALA A 111 -9.96 2.83 6.77
C ALA A 111 -10.61 4.22 6.63
N ARG A 112 -10.07 5.24 7.32
CA ARG A 112 -10.54 6.62 7.21
C ARG A 112 -10.27 7.22 5.82
N GLU A 113 -9.07 7.02 5.27
CA GLU A 113 -8.74 7.48 3.91
C GLU A 113 -9.63 6.79 2.87
N PHE A 114 -9.89 5.48 3.01
CA PHE A 114 -10.79 4.75 2.13
C PHE A 114 -12.24 5.24 2.21
N MET A 115 -12.74 5.48 3.42
CA MET A 115 -14.08 6.04 3.62
C MET A 115 -14.22 7.42 2.97
N GLN A 116 -13.23 8.28 3.11
CA GLN A 116 -13.23 9.62 2.49
C GLN A 116 -13.16 9.56 0.95
N ALA A 117 -12.43 8.59 0.42
CA ALA A 117 -12.30 8.37 -1.03
C ALA A 117 -13.45 7.53 -1.63
N GLY A 118 -14.41 7.04 -0.83
CA GLY A 118 -15.49 6.18 -1.30
C GLY A 118 -15.04 4.79 -1.74
N ILE A 119 -13.89 4.31 -1.26
CA ILE A 119 -13.35 3.00 -1.60
C ILE A 119 -14.05 1.92 -0.75
N PRO A 120 -14.61 0.87 -1.37
CA PRO A 120 -15.24 -0.22 -0.63
C PRO A 120 -14.22 -0.97 0.22
N HIS A 121 -14.47 -1.00 1.53
CA HIS A 121 -13.67 -1.71 2.53
C HIS A 121 -14.56 -2.20 3.68
N PRO A 122 -14.15 -3.19 4.47
CA PRO A 122 -14.93 -3.66 5.60
C PRO A 122 -15.08 -2.56 6.66
N ALA A 123 -16.28 -2.43 7.27
CA ALA A 123 -16.47 -1.49 8.39
C ALA A 123 -15.40 -1.73 9.46
N THR A 124 -14.75 -0.66 9.88
CA THR A 124 -13.53 -0.71 10.71
C THR A 124 -13.60 0.32 11.81
N THR A 125 -13.39 -0.12 13.05
CA THR A 125 -13.43 0.72 14.25
C THR A 125 -12.24 0.42 15.16
N LEU A 126 -11.98 1.33 16.09
CA LEU A 126 -10.99 1.15 17.16
C LEU A 126 -11.68 0.69 18.45
N PHE A 127 -11.08 -0.28 19.11
CA PHE A 127 -11.42 -0.76 20.43
C PHE A 127 -10.20 -0.64 21.36
N THR A 128 -10.38 0.00 22.52
CA THR A 128 -9.29 0.29 23.45
C THR A 128 -9.56 -0.34 24.82
N ALA A 129 -8.54 -0.42 25.66
CA ALA A 129 -8.68 -0.94 27.02
C ALA A 129 -9.62 -0.12 27.93
N GLY A 130 -10.01 1.09 27.50
CA GLY A 130 -10.97 1.93 28.22
C GLY A 130 -12.44 1.72 27.81
N ASP A 131 -12.68 0.95 26.75
CA ASP A 131 -14.03 0.69 26.24
C ASP A 131 -14.62 -0.53 26.93
N GLU A 132 -15.92 -0.50 27.24
CA GLU A 132 -16.61 -1.63 27.88
C GLU A 132 -16.87 -2.77 26.90
N THR A 133 -17.20 -2.45 25.65
CA THR A 133 -17.54 -3.43 24.60
C THR A 133 -17.00 -2.98 23.24
N PRO A 134 -16.64 -3.93 22.37
CA PRO A 134 -16.29 -3.60 20.98
C PRO A 134 -17.48 -2.94 20.26
N PRO A 135 -17.21 -1.97 19.36
CA PRO A 135 -18.25 -1.20 18.68
C PRO A 135 -18.94 -1.91 17.51
N LEU A 136 -18.51 -3.12 17.15
CA LEU A 136 -19.13 -3.96 16.12
C LEU A 136 -19.48 -5.34 16.69
N GLU A 137 -20.63 -5.88 16.24
CA GLU A 137 -21.11 -7.21 16.62
C GLU A 137 -20.55 -8.30 15.69
N PRO A 138 -20.33 -9.54 16.18
CA PRO A 138 -19.95 -10.67 15.35
C PRO A 138 -20.91 -10.93 14.17
N PRO A 139 -20.37 -11.41 13.01
CA PRO A 139 -19.01 -11.91 12.82
C PRO A 139 -17.99 -10.80 12.54
N VAL A 140 -16.93 -10.74 13.33
CA VAL A 140 -15.89 -9.72 13.19
C VAL A 140 -14.48 -10.32 13.23
N VAL A 141 -13.51 -9.52 12.78
CA VAL A 141 -12.07 -9.78 12.95
C VAL A 141 -11.51 -8.74 13.93
N ILE A 142 -10.79 -9.22 14.95
CA ILE A 142 -10.03 -8.38 15.87
C ILE A 142 -8.55 -8.56 15.57
N LYS A 143 -7.82 -7.46 15.40
CA LYS A 143 -6.42 -7.48 15.00
C LYS A 143 -5.66 -6.26 15.50
N PRO A 144 -4.30 -6.30 15.55
CA PRO A 144 -3.49 -5.12 15.86
C PRO A 144 -3.78 -3.97 14.89
N ARG A 145 -3.79 -2.74 15.40
CA ARG A 145 -3.86 -1.52 14.59
C ARG A 145 -2.69 -1.44 13.62
N TYR A 146 -1.48 -1.71 14.10
CA TYR A 146 -0.28 -1.92 13.28
C TYR A 146 0.00 -3.42 13.27
N GLY A 147 -0.14 -4.08 12.14
CA GLY A 147 0.04 -5.53 12.07
C GLY A 147 0.41 -6.00 10.68
N SER A 148 1.24 -7.02 10.62
CA SER A 148 1.62 -7.69 9.39
C SER A 148 1.70 -9.20 9.59
N TRP A 149 1.88 -9.96 8.50
CA TRP A 149 2.10 -11.42 8.50
C TRP A 149 0.96 -12.26 9.07
N GLY A 150 -0.21 -11.67 9.37
CA GLY A 150 -1.34 -12.36 10.01
C GLY A 150 -1.15 -12.65 11.49
N ALA A 151 -0.17 -12.01 12.14
CA ALA A 151 0.07 -12.14 13.58
C ALA A 151 -1.07 -11.52 14.38
N ASP A 152 -1.50 -12.22 15.45
CA ASP A 152 -2.54 -11.78 16.38
C ASP A 152 -3.86 -11.34 15.70
N VAL A 153 -4.26 -12.05 14.63
CA VAL A 153 -5.53 -11.82 13.94
C VAL A 153 -6.54 -12.86 14.42
N PHE A 154 -7.59 -12.40 15.10
CA PHE A 154 -8.62 -13.23 15.73
C PHE A 154 -9.93 -13.13 14.95
N ARG A 155 -10.49 -14.27 14.60
CA ARG A 155 -11.82 -14.39 14.01
C ARG A 155 -12.83 -14.68 15.10
N CYS A 156 -13.86 -13.85 15.20
CA CYS A 156 -14.94 -13.97 16.15
C CYS A 156 -16.26 -14.14 15.38
N ASP A 157 -16.67 -15.38 15.17
CA ASP A 157 -17.89 -15.72 14.42
C ASP A 157 -19.16 -15.48 15.23
N ASP A 158 -19.05 -15.48 16.57
CA ASP A 158 -20.17 -15.35 17.51
C ASP A 158 -19.74 -14.68 18.82
N GLY A 159 -20.71 -14.40 19.69
CA GLY A 159 -20.47 -13.81 21.00
C GLY A 159 -19.51 -14.59 21.90
N PRO A 160 -19.63 -15.93 22.02
CA PRO A 160 -18.64 -16.75 22.75
C PRO A 160 -17.21 -16.64 22.21
N ALA A 161 -17.01 -16.58 20.88
CA ALA A 161 -15.69 -16.40 20.28
C ALA A 161 -15.14 -15.01 20.58
N LEU A 162 -15.99 -13.97 20.49
CA LEU A 162 -15.66 -12.61 20.87
C LEU A 162 -15.22 -12.55 22.34
N GLN A 163 -15.99 -13.12 23.26
CA GLN A 163 -15.67 -13.13 24.68
C GLN A 163 -14.29 -13.73 24.98
N ARG A 164 -13.98 -14.90 24.38
CA ARG A 164 -12.64 -15.52 24.49
C ARG A 164 -11.53 -14.61 23.98
N CYS A 165 -11.79 -13.86 22.90
CA CYS A 165 -10.82 -12.90 22.38
C CYS A 165 -10.59 -11.76 23.38
N LEU A 166 -11.67 -11.19 23.96
CA LEU A 166 -11.59 -10.10 24.92
C LEU A 166 -10.83 -10.48 26.20
N GLU A 167 -10.84 -11.74 26.61
CA GLU A 167 -10.10 -12.23 27.78
C GLU A 167 -8.58 -12.20 27.58
N ILE A 168 -8.09 -12.36 26.34
CA ILE A 168 -6.66 -12.41 26.03
C ILE A 168 -6.08 -11.06 25.58
N LEU A 169 -6.90 -10.14 25.08
CA LEU A 169 -6.43 -8.84 24.58
C LEU A 169 -5.65 -8.03 25.62
N PRO A 170 -6.05 -7.95 26.92
CA PRO A 170 -5.33 -7.18 27.93
C PRO A 170 -3.88 -7.62 28.14
N GLU A 171 -3.54 -8.87 27.81
CA GLU A 171 -2.17 -9.39 27.88
C GLU A 171 -1.29 -8.93 26.73
N LYS A 172 -1.89 -8.49 25.62
CA LYS A 172 -1.18 -8.06 24.41
C LYS A 172 -0.62 -6.65 24.60
N HIS A 173 0.71 -6.49 24.41
CA HIS A 173 1.38 -5.18 24.51
C HIS A 173 0.78 -4.18 23.52
N TRP A 174 0.60 -4.57 22.25
CA TRP A 174 0.05 -3.72 21.21
C TRP A 174 -1.39 -3.25 21.51
N PHE A 175 -2.19 -4.07 22.17
CA PHE A 175 -3.56 -3.68 22.58
C PHE A 175 -3.53 -2.58 23.64
N ARG A 176 -2.67 -2.72 24.65
CA ARG A 176 -2.53 -1.72 25.73
C ARG A 176 -1.99 -0.38 25.22
N THR A 177 -1.18 -0.39 24.16
CA THR A 177 -0.53 0.83 23.63
C THR A 177 -1.31 1.48 22.51
N GLN A 178 -1.93 0.71 21.60
CA GLN A 178 -2.54 1.19 20.36
C GLN A 178 -4.02 0.84 20.19
N GLY A 179 -4.56 -0.02 21.07
CA GLY A 179 -5.88 -0.60 20.89
C GLY A 179 -5.91 -1.66 19.80
N ALA A 180 -7.08 -2.24 19.57
CA ALA A 180 -7.37 -3.21 18.54
C ALA A 180 -8.24 -2.61 17.43
N ILE A 181 -8.04 -3.02 16.22
CA ILE A 181 -9.00 -2.85 15.13
C ILE A 181 -10.06 -3.94 15.27
N VAL A 182 -11.32 -3.54 15.30
CA VAL A 182 -12.49 -4.41 15.12
C VAL A 182 -13.02 -4.13 13.72
N GLN A 183 -13.15 -5.18 12.92
CA GLN A 183 -13.49 -5.07 11.51
C GLN A 183 -14.52 -6.14 11.12
N ASP A 184 -15.51 -5.77 10.29
CA ASP A 184 -16.46 -6.74 9.75
C ASP A 184 -15.73 -7.89 9.07
N LEU A 185 -16.16 -9.13 9.38
CA LEU A 185 -15.65 -10.31 8.72
C LEU A 185 -16.23 -10.42 7.30
N ILE A 186 -15.42 -10.19 6.29
CA ILE A 186 -15.79 -10.58 4.93
C ILE A 186 -15.69 -12.11 4.84
N PRO A 187 -16.77 -12.82 4.45
CA PRO A 187 -16.77 -14.28 4.41
C PRO A 187 -15.61 -14.83 3.58
N PRO A 188 -14.69 -15.62 4.18
CA PRO A 188 -13.51 -16.10 3.50
C PRO A 188 -13.84 -16.98 2.29
N ARG A 189 -13.20 -16.71 1.15
CA ARG A 189 -13.33 -17.50 -0.08
C ARG A 189 -12.14 -18.45 -0.26
N GLY A 190 -11.22 -18.50 0.71
CA GLY A 190 -10.00 -19.31 0.67
C GLY A 190 -8.89 -18.70 -0.18
N TRP A 191 -9.09 -17.52 -0.73
CA TRP A 191 -8.08 -16.78 -1.50
C TRP A 191 -8.34 -15.28 -1.46
N ASP A 192 -7.29 -14.51 -1.77
CA ASP A 192 -7.35 -13.07 -2.01
C ASP A 192 -6.45 -12.68 -3.20
N LEU A 193 -6.50 -11.40 -3.57
CA LEU A 193 -5.59 -10.81 -4.54
C LEU A 193 -4.65 -9.84 -3.82
N ARG A 194 -3.35 -9.93 -4.13
CA ARG A 194 -2.38 -8.88 -3.83
C ARG A 194 -1.87 -8.27 -5.12
N LEU A 195 -2.13 -6.98 -5.30
CA LEU A 195 -1.66 -6.20 -6.43
C LEU A 195 -0.54 -5.27 -5.97
N ILE A 196 0.49 -5.11 -6.78
CA ILE A 196 1.55 -4.13 -6.57
C ILE A 196 1.24 -2.92 -7.46
N VAL A 197 1.06 -1.77 -6.81
CA VAL A 197 0.86 -0.49 -7.49
C VAL A 197 2.15 0.30 -7.41
N SER A 198 2.64 0.79 -8.54
CA SER A 198 3.77 1.71 -8.64
C SER A 198 3.46 2.84 -9.60
N GLY A 199 3.66 4.10 -9.17
CA GLY A 199 3.43 5.29 -10.00
C GLY A 199 2.02 5.34 -10.61
N GLY A 200 0.98 4.95 -9.86
CA GLY A 200 -0.41 4.94 -10.31
C GLY A 200 -0.77 3.79 -11.27
N ARG A 201 0.05 2.75 -11.39
CA ARG A 201 -0.19 1.60 -12.28
C ARG A 201 -0.04 0.27 -11.53
N VAL A 202 -0.88 -0.71 -11.84
CA VAL A 202 -0.69 -2.10 -11.39
C VAL A 202 0.43 -2.74 -12.22
N ILE A 203 1.54 -3.02 -11.55
CA ILE A 203 2.75 -3.58 -12.18
C ILE A 203 2.92 -5.07 -11.94
N GLY A 204 2.18 -5.64 -10.99
CA GLY A 204 2.25 -7.06 -10.66
C GLY A 204 1.06 -7.52 -9.84
N ALA A 205 0.73 -8.80 -9.94
CA ALA A 205 -0.40 -9.39 -9.24
C ALA A 205 -0.20 -10.87 -8.94
N VAL A 206 -0.66 -11.29 -7.75
CA VAL A 206 -0.78 -12.71 -7.38
C VAL A 206 -2.12 -12.93 -6.69
N SER A 207 -2.68 -14.12 -6.83
CA SER A 207 -3.63 -14.64 -5.87
C SER A 207 -2.88 -15.39 -4.76
N ARG A 208 -3.34 -15.24 -3.51
CA ARG A 208 -2.83 -16.02 -2.39
C ARG A 208 -3.92 -16.97 -1.95
N VAL A 209 -3.64 -18.26 -2.03
CA VAL A 209 -4.58 -19.34 -1.67
C VAL A 209 -4.23 -19.83 -0.28
N ALA A 210 -5.18 -19.78 0.63
CA ALA A 210 -5.01 -20.19 2.03
C ALA A 210 -4.60 -21.66 2.15
N ALA A 211 -3.79 -21.97 3.16
CA ALA A 211 -3.46 -23.35 3.48
C ALA A 211 -4.71 -24.15 3.92
N PRO A 212 -4.74 -25.48 3.75
CA PRO A 212 -5.85 -26.30 4.19
C PRO A 212 -6.17 -26.08 5.68
N GLY A 213 -7.42 -25.74 5.99
CA GLY A 213 -7.88 -25.47 7.35
C GLY A 213 -7.57 -24.04 7.88
N GLU A 214 -6.82 -23.23 7.13
CA GLU A 214 -6.56 -21.83 7.45
C GLU A 214 -7.54 -20.93 6.67
N TRP A 215 -8.03 -19.87 7.28
CA TRP A 215 -8.94 -18.90 6.63
C TRP A 215 -8.21 -17.65 6.15
N ARG A 216 -7.03 -17.36 6.72
CA ARG A 216 -6.17 -16.23 6.33
C ARG A 216 -5.30 -16.63 5.15
N THR A 217 -5.00 -15.66 4.31
CA THR A 217 -4.25 -15.83 3.06
C THR A 217 -2.79 -15.35 3.17
N ASN A 218 -2.29 -15.20 4.41
CA ASN A 218 -0.92 -14.77 4.65
C ASN A 218 0.07 -15.90 4.32
N VAL A 219 1.09 -15.58 3.51
CA VAL A 219 2.14 -16.54 3.12
C VAL A 219 2.90 -17.09 4.33
N ALA A 220 3.10 -16.26 5.38
CA ALA A 220 3.70 -16.71 6.64
C ALA A 220 2.90 -17.81 7.36
N LEU A 221 1.63 -17.99 7.01
CA LEU A 221 0.74 -19.05 7.53
C LEU A 221 0.56 -20.21 6.55
N GLY A 222 1.41 -20.29 5.53
CA GLY A 222 1.41 -21.39 4.56
C GLY A 222 0.56 -21.17 3.32
N ALA A 223 0.04 -19.97 3.08
CA ALA A 223 -0.64 -19.66 1.84
C ALA A 223 0.33 -19.73 0.64
N VAL A 224 -0.20 -20.19 -0.48
CA VAL A 224 0.54 -20.33 -1.74
C VAL A 224 0.19 -19.18 -2.67
N ARG A 225 1.20 -18.59 -3.29
CA ARG A 225 1.02 -17.57 -4.34
C ARG A 225 0.81 -18.25 -5.69
N ALA A 226 -0.10 -17.69 -6.49
CA ALA A 226 -0.27 -18.04 -7.90
C ALA A 226 -0.23 -16.74 -8.71
N PRO A 227 0.65 -16.62 -9.72
CA PRO A 227 0.71 -15.44 -10.60
C PRO A 227 -0.64 -15.17 -11.26
N VAL A 228 -1.01 -13.88 -11.36
CA VAL A 228 -2.21 -13.42 -12.07
C VAL A 228 -1.77 -12.49 -13.19
N LEU A 229 -1.71 -13.02 -14.40
CA LEU A 229 -1.19 -12.27 -15.56
C LEU A 229 -2.18 -11.19 -16.02
N ASP A 230 -3.48 -11.47 -15.92
CA ASP A 230 -4.56 -10.55 -16.28
C ASP A 230 -5.52 -10.36 -15.09
N PRO A 231 -5.16 -9.50 -14.12
CA PRO A 231 -6.02 -9.25 -12.97
C PRO A 231 -7.29 -8.50 -13.40
N PRO A 232 -8.46 -8.78 -12.75
CA PRO A 232 -9.71 -8.13 -13.08
C PRO A 232 -9.61 -6.60 -13.09
N ALA A 233 -10.17 -5.95 -14.10
CA ALA A 233 -10.11 -4.50 -14.27
C ALA A 233 -10.67 -3.75 -13.04
N GLU A 234 -11.75 -4.23 -12.41
CA GLU A 234 -12.30 -3.70 -11.18
C GLU A 234 -11.28 -3.76 -10.03
N ALA A 235 -10.57 -4.90 -9.85
CA ALA A 235 -9.55 -5.04 -8.83
C ALA A 235 -8.37 -4.08 -9.07
N CYS A 236 -7.97 -3.90 -10.33
CA CYS A 236 -6.94 -2.93 -10.71
C CYS A 236 -7.36 -1.49 -10.38
N ALA A 237 -8.58 -1.10 -10.74
CA ALA A 237 -9.11 0.23 -10.46
C ALA A 237 -9.17 0.51 -8.95
N LEU A 238 -9.67 -0.44 -8.16
CA LEU A 238 -9.70 -0.33 -6.70
C LEU A 238 -8.30 -0.23 -6.09
N ALA A 239 -7.32 -1.01 -6.59
CA ALA A 239 -5.95 -0.96 -6.10
C ALA A 239 -5.28 0.39 -6.39
N ILE A 240 -5.50 0.95 -7.58
CA ILE A 240 -4.98 2.27 -7.95
C ILE A 240 -5.62 3.35 -7.07
N ALA A 241 -6.96 3.36 -6.94
CA ALA A 241 -7.67 4.31 -6.09
C ALA A 241 -7.22 4.23 -4.62
N ALA A 242 -6.98 3.02 -4.09
CA ALA A 242 -6.48 2.81 -2.74
C ALA A 242 -5.06 3.38 -2.55
N ALA A 243 -4.18 3.21 -3.53
CA ALA A 243 -2.83 3.79 -3.52
C ALA A 243 -2.89 5.33 -3.57
N GLU A 244 -3.74 5.90 -4.43
CA GLU A 244 -3.94 7.35 -4.57
C GLU A 244 -4.48 7.98 -3.28
N ALA A 245 -5.42 7.32 -2.58
CA ALA A 245 -5.99 7.82 -1.33
C ALA A 245 -4.93 8.11 -0.25
N VAL A 246 -3.81 7.40 -0.27
CA VAL A 246 -2.70 7.60 0.68
C VAL A 246 -1.44 8.22 0.05
N ASP A 247 -1.51 8.70 -1.18
CA ASP A 247 -0.36 9.18 -1.97
C ASP A 247 0.76 8.11 -2.08
N GLY A 248 0.36 6.85 -2.26
CA GLY A 248 1.25 5.69 -2.31
C GLY A 248 1.89 5.51 -3.69
N GLN A 249 3.22 5.67 -3.78
CA GLN A 249 3.95 5.55 -5.04
C GLN A 249 4.47 4.13 -5.31
N LEU A 250 4.70 3.33 -4.28
CA LEU A 250 4.96 1.89 -4.37
C LEU A 250 4.30 1.21 -3.17
N VAL A 251 3.18 0.56 -3.38
CA VAL A 251 2.40 -0.10 -2.32
C VAL A 251 1.87 -1.46 -2.78
N GLY A 252 1.73 -2.38 -1.84
CA GLY A 252 0.96 -3.60 -2.01
C GLY A 252 -0.48 -3.37 -1.55
N VAL A 253 -1.45 -3.80 -2.35
CA VAL A 253 -2.89 -3.66 -2.06
C VAL A 253 -3.51 -5.05 -1.97
N ASP A 254 -4.14 -5.33 -0.84
CA ASP A 254 -4.82 -6.60 -0.59
C ASP A 254 -6.33 -6.45 -0.80
N LEU A 255 -6.89 -7.26 -1.70
CA LEU A 255 -8.30 -7.25 -2.04
C LEU A 255 -8.96 -8.59 -1.73
N LEU A 256 -10.09 -8.55 -1.03
CA LEU A 256 -10.91 -9.72 -0.77
C LEU A 256 -12.06 -9.81 -1.78
N PRO A 257 -12.28 -11.00 -2.40
CA PRO A 257 -13.47 -11.22 -3.20
C PRO A 257 -14.70 -11.28 -2.29
N THR A 258 -15.79 -10.62 -2.71
CA THR A 258 -17.05 -10.62 -1.95
C THR A 258 -18.00 -11.75 -2.35
N PRO A 259 -18.93 -12.19 -1.48
CA PRO A 259 -19.93 -13.20 -1.84
C PRO A 259 -20.84 -12.81 -3.00
N GLY A 260 -21.12 -11.51 -3.16
CA GLY A 260 -21.98 -10.95 -4.21
C GLY A 260 -21.28 -10.71 -5.54
N GLY A 261 -20.00 -11.05 -5.65
CA GLY A 261 -19.12 -10.64 -6.74
C GLY A 261 -18.40 -9.32 -6.44
N GLY A 262 -17.36 -9.00 -7.22
CA GLY A 262 -16.53 -7.82 -6.99
C GLY A 262 -15.56 -7.98 -5.81
N TYR A 263 -14.97 -6.86 -5.39
CA TYR A 263 -13.90 -6.82 -4.40
C TYR A 263 -14.09 -5.71 -3.37
N VAL A 264 -13.48 -5.92 -2.20
CA VAL A 264 -13.23 -4.86 -1.21
C VAL A 264 -11.74 -4.77 -0.92
N VAL A 265 -11.23 -3.57 -0.69
CA VAL A 265 -9.83 -3.38 -0.28
C VAL A 265 -9.73 -3.70 1.22
N LEU A 266 -8.86 -4.65 1.57
CA LEU A 266 -8.67 -5.05 2.96
C LEU A 266 -7.65 -4.16 3.66
N GLU A 267 -6.48 -3.98 3.02
CA GLU A 267 -5.36 -3.21 3.57
C GLU A 267 -4.37 -2.75 2.51
N LEU A 268 -3.51 -1.80 2.89
CA LEU A 268 -2.33 -1.36 2.16
C LEU A 268 -1.06 -1.80 2.89
N ASN A 269 0.02 -1.94 2.13
CA ASN A 269 1.36 -2.24 2.63
C ASN A 269 2.36 -1.27 2.00
N GLY A 270 2.85 -0.29 2.78
CA GLY A 270 3.77 0.77 2.31
C GLY A 270 5.20 0.29 2.08
N ALA A 271 5.61 -0.80 2.72
CA ALA A 271 6.89 -1.46 2.56
C ALA A 271 6.72 -2.93 2.10
N CYS A 272 5.78 -3.16 1.19
CA CYS A 272 5.40 -4.49 0.72
C CYS A 272 6.60 -5.25 0.15
N ASP A 273 6.84 -6.45 0.66
CA ASP A 273 7.76 -7.40 0.03
C ASP A 273 7.04 -8.19 -1.07
N PHE A 274 7.70 -8.30 -2.23
CA PHE A 274 7.22 -9.06 -3.39
C PHE A 274 8.39 -9.72 -4.13
N THR A 275 8.08 -10.70 -4.96
CA THR A 275 9.04 -11.54 -5.68
C THR A 275 8.79 -11.49 -7.18
N ALA A 276 9.64 -12.14 -7.96
CA ALA A 276 9.43 -12.28 -9.40
C ALA A 276 8.11 -12.99 -9.79
N GLU A 277 7.48 -13.71 -8.84
CA GLU A 277 6.16 -14.33 -9.05
C GLU A 277 5.04 -13.32 -9.37
N TYR A 278 5.23 -12.05 -8.98
CA TYR A 278 4.30 -10.97 -9.30
C TYR A 278 4.43 -10.44 -10.72
N SER A 279 5.49 -10.83 -11.45
CA SER A 279 5.70 -10.40 -12.82
C SER A 279 4.56 -10.86 -13.73
N ARG A 280 4.18 -9.98 -14.65
CA ARG A 280 3.19 -10.26 -15.69
C ARG A 280 3.94 -10.54 -16.99
N ASP A 281 4.03 -9.55 -17.87
CA ASP A 281 4.78 -9.66 -19.12
C ASP A 281 6.25 -9.26 -18.94
N ASP A 282 6.51 -8.33 -17.99
CA ASP A 282 7.82 -7.74 -17.71
C ASP A 282 8.28 -8.01 -16.28
N ASP A 283 9.57 -7.82 -16.02
CA ASP A 283 10.15 -7.86 -14.68
C ASP A 283 9.47 -6.81 -13.75
N VAL A 284 8.75 -7.28 -12.75
CA VAL A 284 8.02 -6.44 -11.80
C VAL A 284 8.90 -5.40 -11.10
N PHE A 285 10.16 -5.72 -10.81
CA PHE A 285 11.09 -4.79 -10.17
C PHE A 285 11.54 -3.67 -11.14
N ALA A 286 11.80 -4.02 -12.41
CA ALA A 286 12.12 -3.03 -13.44
C ALA A 286 10.92 -2.12 -13.71
N SER A 287 9.72 -2.68 -13.80
CA SER A 287 8.47 -1.94 -13.96
C SER A 287 8.23 -0.98 -12.78
N ALA A 288 8.53 -1.43 -11.54
CA ALA A 288 8.43 -0.57 -10.36
C ALA A 288 9.36 0.64 -10.45
N ILE A 289 10.64 0.40 -10.75
CA ILE A 289 11.65 1.46 -10.81
C ILE A 289 11.36 2.46 -11.93
N LEU A 290 10.92 1.99 -13.10
CA LEU A 290 10.55 2.87 -14.21
C LEU A 290 9.35 3.76 -13.85
N ALA A 291 8.30 3.19 -13.25
CA ALA A 291 7.13 3.95 -12.82
C ALA A 291 7.49 5.01 -11.77
N LEU A 292 8.32 4.66 -10.78
CA LEU A 292 8.80 5.61 -9.77
C LEU A 292 9.66 6.73 -10.38
N ALA A 293 10.49 6.40 -11.38
CA ALA A 293 11.32 7.40 -12.06
C ALA A 293 10.47 8.42 -12.83
N GLU A 294 9.40 7.98 -13.50
CA GLU A 294 8.45 8.87 -14.18
C GLU A 294 7.79 9.85 -13.19
N VAL A 295 7.34 9.34 -12.04
CA VAL A 295 6.77 10.18 -10.97
C VAL A 295 7.80 11.17 -10.43
N ALA A 296 9.04 10.74 -10.23
CA ALA A 296 10.09 11.60 -9.68
C ALA A 296 10.45 12.78 -10.60
N VAL A 297 10.38 12.60 -11.91
CA VAL A 297 10.63 13.69 -12.88
C VAL A 297 9.38 14.54 -13.17
N GLY A 298 8.23 14.22 -12.56
CA GLY A 298 6.99 14.98 -12.72
C GLY A 298 6.26 14.74 -14.04
N VAL A 299 6.55 13.63 -14.73
CA VAL A 299 5.71 13.17 -15.85
C VAL A 299 4.42 12.61 -15.25
N PRO A 300 3.23 13.15 -15.61
CA PRO A 300 1.97 12.57 -15.15
C PRO A 300 1.91 11.11 -15.61
N ALA A 301 1.50 10.20 -14.72
CA ALA A 301 1.13 8.86 -15.15
C ALA A 301 0.11 9.02 -16.30
N LEU A 302 0.38 8.42 -17.45
CA LEU A 302 -0.63 8.31 -18.49
C LEU A 302 -1.76 7.49 -17.86
N LEU A 303 -2.87 8.15 -17.54
CA LEU A 303 -4.09 7.46 -17.12
C LEU A 303 -4.35 6.37 -18.18
N PRO A 304 -4.59 5.10 -17.79
CA PRO A 304 -5.06 4.12 -18.73
C PRO A 304 -6.27 4.75 -19.43
N HIS A 305 -6.29 4.72 -20.76
CA HIS A 305 -7.32 5.33 -21.58
C HIS A 305 -8.68 5.15 -20.90
N ALA A 306 -9.35 6.28 -20.64
CA ALA A 306 -10.73 6.25 -20.23
C ALA A 306 -11.44 5.29 -21.21
N PHE A 307 -12.11 4.27 -20.68
CA PHE A 307 -13.04 3.50 -21.47
C PHE A 307 -14.02 4.51 -22.06
N GLU A 308 -13.96 4.76 -23.36
CA GLU A 308 -15.05 5.39 -24.06
C GLU A 308 -16.24 4.47 -23.85
N GLU A 309 -17.19 4.89 -23.02
CA GLU A 309 -18.51 4.26 -23.00
C GLU A 309 -19.01 4.31 -24.45
N PRO A 310 -19.41 3.17 -25.05
CA PRO A 310 -20.03 3.21 -26.36
C PRO A 310 -21.21 4.17 -26.27
N ALA A 311 -21.30 5.10 -27.22
CA ALA A 311 -22.35 6.09 -27.27
C ALA A 311 -23.68 5.40 -27.16
N ALA A 312 -24.61 5.96 -26.36
CA ALA A 312 -25.94 5.36 -26.11
C ALA A 312 -26.73 5.02 -27.39
N ASP A 313 -26.35 5.60 -28.51
CA ASP A 313 -26.94 5.34 -29.83
C ASP A 313 -26.51 3.99 -30.44
N GLU A 314 -25.34 3.43 -30.11
CA GLU A 314 -24.91 2.11 -30.59
C GLU A 314 -25.63 0.94 -29.87
N LEU A 315 -26.14 1.17 -28.67
CA LEU A 315 -26.92 0.16 -27.92
C LEU A 315 -28.38 0.06 -28.41
N LEU A 316 -28.88 1.08 -29.07
CA LEU A 316 -30.24 1.07 -29.63
C LEU A 316 -30.32 0.35 -30.99
N GLU A 317 -29.27 0.39 -31.82
CA GLU A 317 -29.27 -0.33 -33.12
C GLU A 317 -29.12 -1.86 -32.95
N ALA A 318 -28.51 -2.33 -31.85
CA ALA A 318 -28.39 -3.78 -31.59
C ALA A 318 -29.68 -4.43 -31.09
N ALA A 319 -30.67 -3.65 -30.63
CA ALA A 319 -31.95 -4.14 -30.11
C ALA A 319 -33.06 -4.26 -31.17
N GLU A 320 -32.89 -3.69 -32.38
CA GLU A 320 -33.91 -3.65 -33.41
C GLU A 320 -33.76 -4.67 -34.56
N THR A 321 -32.79 -5.60 -34.50
CA THR A 321 -32.64 -6.63 -35.55
C THR A 321 -33.38 -7.90 -35.14
N PRO A 322 -34.53 -8.22 -35.77
CA PRO A 322 -35.27 -9.46 -35.51
C PRO A 322 -34.45 -10.65 -36.05
N PRO A 323 -34.54 -11.84 -35.40
CA PRO A 323 -33.87 -13.04 -35.89
C PRO A 323 -34.40 -13.46 -37.26
N ALA A 324 -33.47 -13.70 -38.18
CA ALA A 324 -33.79 -14.23 -39.50
C ALA A 324 -34.42 -15.62 -39.37
N SER A 325 -35.54 -15.81 -40.02
CA SER A 325 -36.38 -17.02 -40.15
C SER A 325 -35.65 -18.17 -40.87
#